data_330d44f234425f4ee44c50ebbe9b3c89
#
_entry.id   330d44f234425f4ee44c50ebbe9b3c89
#
_cell.length_a   1.000
_cell.length_b   1.000
_cell.length_c   1.000
_cell.angle_alpha   90.00
_cell.angle_beta   90.00
_cell.angle_gamma   90.00
#
_symmetry.space_group_name_H-M   'P 1'
#
loop_
_entity.id
_entity.type
_entity.pdbx_description
1 polymer ?
#
loop_
_entity_poly.entity_id
_entity_poly.type
_entity_poly.pdbx_seq_one_letter_code
_entity_poly.pdbx_strand_id
1 'polypeptide(L)'
;MVKKYLVTTALQETWPSSQSQIIFLGEWCKLYSNKSYWNNLNYEVIDYHWDNREKFEIIGISFNSKKDQTKERLIAAFDKFIDVQNKSNDEIVYLSKNLNVDIAIDLMGYTQKSRFAIFEKRCAPIQINFLGFPGTTASKNMDYIIADKCTINDNEIVNYSEKIIYLPISFMATDSKRRPSKKLFDYKNYEFPYESIILCCFNKYYKITPEIFNIWCNILLKFKKTILWLGKDNHAGIQNLTKELKKKGINENRLFIAKFETKIEDHLARIKLADLCLDTYPYCSHSTAYDYLVSGIPLVTLKGNSFSSKVSSSMLESLNLHDLITNSYTEYENKISELISSPEKIIELKKNIEKNKYKSTLFNI
;
A
#
# COMPACT_ATOMS: atom_id res chain seq x y z
N MET A 1 33.85 8.45 -5.28
CA MET A 1 32.90 8.88 -6.34
C MET A 1 31.52 8.79 -5.74
N VAL A 2 30.75 9.87 -5.77
CA VAL A 2 29.38 9.89 -5.21
C VAL A 2 28.44 9.14 -6.16
N LYS A 3 27.72 8.12 -5.68
CA LYS A 3 26.72 7.39 -6.45
C LYS A 3 25.44 8.21 -6.59
N LYS A 4 24.84 8.22 -7.77
CA LYS A 4 23.67 9.04 -8.07
C LYS A 4 22.44 8.19 -8.34
N TYR A 5 21.36 8.50 -7.65
CA TYR A 5 20.07 7.79 -7.74
C TYR A 5 18.99 8.71 -8.31
N LEU A 6 18.36 8.26 -9.36
CA LEU A 6 17.18 8.91 -9.93
C LEU A 6 15.92 8.17 -9.48
N VAL A 7 15.02 8.89 -8.86
CA VAL A 7 13.76 8.35 -8.38
C VAL A 7 12.62 9.04 -9.09
N THR A 8 11.77 8.27 -9.79
CA THR A 8 10.61 8.82 -10.46
C THR A 8 9.45 8.97 -9.48
N THR A 9 8.86 10.15 -9.45
CA THR A 9 7.70 10.43 -8.61
C THR A 9 6.55 10.92 -9.46
N ALA A 10 5.42 10.19 -9.46
CA ALA A 10 4.16 10.77 -9.85
C ALA A 10 3.25 10.82 -8.62
N LEU A 11 2.96 12.02 -8.21
CA LEU A 11 1.90 12.26 -7.24
C LEU A 11 0.58 11.99 -7.96
N GLN A 12 -0.03 10.83 -7.73
CA GLN A 12 -1.36 10.54 -8.29
C GLN A 12 -2.38 11.46 -7.62
N GLU A 13 -3.15 12.17 -8.44
CA GLU A 13 -4.15 13.16 -8.01
C GLU A 13 -5.31 12.56 -7.17
N THR A 14 -5.42 11.22 -7.11
CA THR A 14 -6.62 10.54 -6.61
C THR A 14 -6.48 9.86 -5.25
N TRP A 15 -5.26 9.79 -4.64
CA TRP A 15 -5.07 9.10 -3.37
C TRP A 15 -4.06 9.79 -2.44
N PRO A 16 -4.48 10.13 -1.19
CA PRO A 16 -3.53 10.58 -0.17
C PRO A 16 -2.45 9.55 0.17
N SER A 17 -2.75 8.25 -0.04
CA SER A 17 -1.87 7.13 0.30
C SER A 17 -0.65 6.97 -0.59
N SER A 18 -0.75 7.29 -1.89
CA SER A 18 0.41 7.19 -2.80
C SER A 18 1.48 8.24 -2.54
N GLN A 19 1.11 9.34 -1.89
CA GLN A 19 2.05 10.42 -1.55
C GLN A 19 3.00 10.03 -0.41
N SER A 20 2.55 9.17 0.51
CA SER A 20 3.39 8.70 1.63
C SER A 20 4.51 7.76 1.18
N GLN A 21 4.32 7.06 0.07
CA GLN A 21 5.29 6.09 -0.45
C GLN A 21 6.58 6.73 -0.96
N ILE A 22 6.52 7.99 -1.39
CA ILE A 22 7.66 8.70 -1.98
C ILE A 22 8.57 9.31 -0.90
N ILE A 23 8.01 9.78 0.22
CA ILE A 23 8.79 10.33 1.35
C ILE A 23 9.68 9.25 1.97
N PHE A 24 9.24 8.01 1.84
CA PHE A 24 9.91 6.86 2.39
C PHE A 24 11.29 6.58 1.78
N LEU A 25 11.53 6.85 0.51
CA LEU A 25 12.84 6.59 -0.08
C LEU A 25 13.96 7.36 0.63
N GLY A 26 13.68 8.55 1.14
CA GLY A 26 14.64 9.30 1.97
C GLY A 26 14.84 8.71 3.37
N GLU A 27 13.82 8.05 3.94
CA GLU A 27 13.87 7.42 5.27
C GLU A 27 14.24 5.93 5.21
N TRP A 28 13.91 5.24 4.14
CA TRP A 28 14.23 3.83 3.90
C TRP A 28 15.75 3.56 3.89
N CYS A 29 16.50 4.54 3.46
CA CYS A 29 17.94 4.52 3.55
C CYS A 29 18.50 4.38 4.98
N LYS A 30 17.69 4.56 6.02
CA LYS A 30 18.08 4.45 7.43
C LYS A 30 18.02 3.03 8.00
N LEU A 31 17.17 2.15 7.48
CA LEU A 31 16.78 0.91 8.17
C LEU A 31 17.62 -0.31 7.87
N TYR A 32 18.26 -0.37 6.72
CA TYR A 32 18.88 -1.60 6.24
C TYR A 32 20.41 -1.59 6.34
N SER A 33 20.96 -0.97 7.39
CA SER A 33 22.38 -0.90 7.68
C SER A 33 22.99 -2.20 8.25
N ASN A 34 22.23 -3.29 8.39
CA ASN A 34 22.75 -4.51 8.97
C ASN A 34 23.53 -5.35 7.95
N LYS A 35 24.84 -5.16 7.94
CA LYS A 35 25.83 -5.76 7.03
C LYS A 35 25.72 -7.29 6.87
N SER A 36 25.17 -8.02 7.83
CA SER A 36 25.17 -9.47 7.82
C SER A 36 24.22 -10.11 6.79
N TYR A 37 23.22 -9.39 6.33
CA TYR A 37 22.21 -9.91 5.39
C TYR A 37 22.64 -9.81 3.92
N TRP A 38 23.55 -8.89 3.58
CA TRP A 38 23.91 -8.55 2.21
C TRP A 38 25.22 -9.18 1.73
N ASN A 39 25.94 -9.86 2.61
CA ASN A 39 27.25 -10.47 2.33
C ASN A 39 27.23 -11.61 1.29
N ASN A 40 26.05 -12.11 0.88
CA ASN A 40 25.91 -13.15 -0.14
C ASN A 40 25.56 -12.64 -1.54
N LEU A 41 25.36 -11.34 -1.69
CA LEU A 41 25.19 -10.71 -3.00
C LEU A 41 26.52 -10.03 -3.34
N ASN A 42 27.16 -10.44 -4.44
CA ASN A 42 28.39 -9.84 -4.97
C ASN A 42 28.27 -8.38 -5.41
N TYR A 43 27.34 -7.63 -4.81
CA TYR A 43 27.13 -6.22 -5.00
C TYR A 43 27.08 -5.57 -3.62
N GLU A 44 27.92 -4.57 -3.39
CA GLU A 44 27.77 -3.66 -2.26
C GLU A 44 26.42 -2.94 -2.42
N VAL A 45 25.37 -3.55 -1.93
CA VAL A 45 24.06 -2.93 -1.83
C VAL A 45 24.11 -2.02 -0.62
N ILE A 46 24.27 -0.83 -0.89
CA ILE A 46 23.94 0.44 -0.29
C ILE A 46 23.44 0.31 1.15
N ASP A 47 24.40 0.49 2.03
CA ASP A 47 24.19 0.73 3.46
C ASP A 47 23.76 2.20 3.62
N TYR A 48 22.47 2.43 3.92
CA TYR A 48 21.92 3.76 3.97
C TYR A 48 21.68 4.22 5.38
N HIS A 49 22.51 5.16 5.80
CA HIS A 49 22.14 6.16 6.78
C HIS A 49 22.00 7.52 6.09
N TRP A 50 21.01 8.31 6.49
CA TRP A 50 20.94 9.74 6.18
C TRP A 50 22.28 10.43 6.49
N ASP A 51 23.08 9.84 7.42
CA ASP A 51 24.41 10.23 7.78
C ASP A 51 25.47 9.92 6.70
N ASN A 52 25.13 9.23 5.60
CA ASN A 52 26.01 8.94 4.46
C ASN A 52 25.63 9.73 3.20
N ARG A 53 24.98 10.87 3.30
CA ARG A 53 24.66 11.75 2.16
C ARG A 53 25.88 12.15 1.34
N GLU A 54 27.05 12.16 1.93
CA GLU A 54 28.31 12.38 1.23
C GLU A 54 28.66 11.30 0.19
N LYS A 55 28.08 10.09 0.32
CA LYS A 55 28.33 8.96 -0.59
C LYS A 55 27.30 8.87 -1.69
N PHE A 56 26.12 9.48 -1.51
CA PHE A 56 24.96 9.31 -2.39
C PHE A 56 24.28 10.64 -2.67
N GLU A 57 23.91 10.85 -3.91
CA GLU A 57 23.06 11.95 -4.36
C GLU A 57 21.71 11.38 -4.81
N ILE A 58 20.64 11.77 -4.14
CA ILE A 58 19.28 11.30 -4.45
C ILE A 58 18.51 12.38 -5.21
N ILE A 59 18.13 12.05 -6.45
CA ILE A 59 17.48 12.98 -7.37
C ILE A 59 16.03 12.55 -7.57
N GLY A 60 15.10 13.38 -7.10
CA GLY A 60 13.67 13.20 -7.34
C GLY A 60 13.23 13.81 -8.68
N ILE A 61 12.53 13.03 -9.52
CA ILE A 61 11.91 13.53 -10.74
C ILE A 61 10.39 13.55 -10.56
N SER A 62 9.77 14.71 -10.70
CA SER A 62 8.34 14.90 -10.55
C SER A 62 7.65 15.09 -11.89
N PHE A 63 6.64 14.25 -12.16
CA PHE A 63 5.78 14.37 -13.34
C PHE A 63 4.53 15.24 -13.12
N ASN A 64 4.40 15.84 -11.93
CA ASN A 64 3.20 16.55 -11.51
C ASN A 64 3.55 17.92 -10.91
N SER A 65 2.79 18.94 -11.31
CA SER A 65 2.92 20.35 -10.84
C SER A 65 2.15 20.63 -9.55
N LYS A 66 1.37 19.67 -9.01
CA LYS A 66 0.56 19.91 -7.81
C LYS A 66 1.45 20.37 -6.66
N LYS A 67 1.08 21.49 -6.03
CA LYS A 67 1.75 22.05 -4.86
C LYS A 67 0.92 21.68 -3.62
N ASP A 68 1.46 20.86 -2.75
CA ASP A 68 0.89 20.53 -1.44
C ASP A 68 2.02 20.29 -0.43
N GLN A 69 1.65 20.18 0.86
CA GLN A 69 2.61 19.93 1.94
C GLN A 69 3.47 18.68 1.74
N THR A 70 2.93 17.66 1.06
CA THR A 70 3.66 16.44 0.77
C THR A 70 4.76 16.70 -0.23
N LYS A 71 4.49 17.47 -1.29
CA LYS A 71 5.52 17.88 -2.28
C LYS A 71 6.61 18.72 -1.62
N GLU A 72 6.26 19.60 -0.69
CA GLU A 72 7.25 20.40 0.08
C GLU A 72 8.18 19.50 0.91
N ARG A 73 7.61 18.48 1.59
CA ARG A 73 8.40 17.48 2.33
C ARG A 73 9.32 16.69 1.39
N LEU A 74 8.85 16.33 0.20
CA LEU A 74 9.66 15.61 -0.81
C LEU A 74 10.82 16.49 -1.31
N ILE A 75 10.54 17.74 -1.66
CA ILE A 75 11.58 18.69 -2.09
C ILE A 75 12.68 18.81 -1.03
N ALA A 76 12.29 18.87 0.25
CA ALA A 76 13.24 18.94 1.36
C ALA A 76 13.99 17.63 1.63
N ALA A 77 13.46 16.48 1.19
CA ALA A 77 14.06 15.17 1.42
C ALA A 77 15.09 14.75 0.37
N PHE A 78 14.96 15.24 -0.87
CA PHE A 78 15.89 14.96 -1.97
C PHE A 78 17.05 15.97 -2.02
N ASP A 79 18.20 15.54 -2.49
CA ASP A 79 19.33 16.46 -2.74
C ASP A 79 19.04 17.35 -3.95
N LYS A 80 18.34 16.79 -4.95
CA LYS A 80 17.78 17.54 -6.08
C LYS A 80 16.34 17.07 -6.34
N PHE A 81 15.46 18.03 -6.63
CA PHE A 81 14.09 17.72 -7.00
C PHE A 81 13.74 18.48 -8.30
N ILE A 82 13.50 17.74 -9.38
CA ILE A 82 13.38 18.29 -10.72
C ILE A 82 11.94 18.06 -11.22
N ASP A 83 11.24 19.15 -11.52
CA ASP A 83 9.93 19.07 -12.20
C ASP A 83 10.17 18.86 -13.70
N VAL A 84 9.65 17.76 -14.21
CA VAL A 84 9.78 17.36 -15.61
C VAL A 84 8.42 17.20 -16.31
N GLN A 85 7.37 17.81 -15.76
CA GLN A 85 6.02 17.70 -16.30
C GLN A 85 5.94 18.05 -17.78
N ASN A 86 6.63 19.12 -18.19
CA ASN A 86 6.63 19.64 -19.55
C ASN A 86 7.74 19.06 -20.46
N LYS A 87 8.53 18.09 -19.96
CA LYS A 87 9.58 17.45 -20.73
C LYS A 87 9.08 16.18 -21.40
N SER A 88 9.54 15.92 -22.61
CA SER A 88 9.36 14.64 -23.31
C SER A 88 10.11 13.51 -22.59
N ASN A 89 9.80 12.26 -22.89
CA ASN A 89 10.53 11.11 -22.36
C ASN A 89 12.01 11.14 -22.78
N ASP A 90 12.30 11.58 -24.00
CA ASP A 90 13.67 11.69 -24.53
C ASP A 90 14.49 12.74 -23.79
N GLU A 91 13.88 13.91 -23.51
CA GLU A 91 14.53 14.95 -22.71
C GLU A 91 14.83 14.48 -21.29
N ILE A 92 13.97 13.64 -20.68
CA ILE A 92 14.21 13.09 -19.35
C ILE A 92 15.33 12.05 -19.38
N VAL A 93 15.36 11.19 -20.40
CA VAL A 93 16.46 10.23 -20.59
C VAL A 93 17.80 10.97 -20.78
N TYR A 94 17.79 12.02 -21.61
CA TYR A 94 18.96 12.86 -21.81
C TYR A 94 19.41 13.56 -20.52
N LEU A 95 18.46 14.11 -19.76
CA LEU A 95 18.71 14.74 -18.46
C LEU A 95 19.35 13.75 -17.49
N SER A 96 18.82 12.53 -17.38
CA SER A 96 19.35 11.48 -16.50
C SER A 96 20.80 11.13 -16.86
N LYS A 97 21.10 10.97 -18.15
CA LYS A 97 22.44 10.68 -18.64
C LYS A 97 23.41 11.81 -18.38
N ASN A 98 23.00 13.07 -18.57
CA ASN A 98 23.83 14.24 -18.29
C ASN A 98 24.11 14.42 -16.80
N LEU A 99 23.19 14.00 -15.95
CA LEU A 99 23.40 13.98 -14.50
C LEU A 99 24.31 12.83 -14.06
N ASN A 100 24.70 11.92 -14.96
CA ASN A 100 25.47 10.70 -14.68
C ASN A 100 24.80 9.85 -13.59
N VAL A 101 23.50 9.55 -13.77
CA VAL A 101 22.75 8.72 -12.84
C VAL A 101 23.26 7.29 -12.92
N ASP A 102 23.60 6.68 -11.78
CA ASP A 102 24.05 5.30 -11.70
C ASP A 102 22.86 4.32 -11.62
N ILE A 103 21.82 4.65 -10.83
CA ILE A 103 20.66 3.80 -10.58
C ILE A 103 19.39 4.61 -10.74
N ALA A 104 18.45 4.12 -11.54
CA ALA A 104 17.12 4.70 -11.67
C ALA A 104 16.07 3.78 -11.04
N ILE A 105 15.21 4.34 -10.17
CA ILE A 105 14.16 3.61 -9.47
C ILE A 105 12.80 4.09 -9.99
N ASP A 106 12.04 3.18 -10.58
CA ASP A 106 10.68 3.43 -11.03
C ASP A 106 9.68 3.13 -9.90
N LEU A 107 9.04 4.17 -9.38
CA LEU A 107 7.99 4.06 -8.36
C LEU A 107 6.57 3.97 -8.95
N MET A 108 6.44 3.86 -10.26
CA MET A 108 5.13 3.83 -10.92
C MET A 108 4.86 2.52 -11.65
N GLY A 109 5.83 2.00 -12.40
CA GLY A 109 5.60 0.88 -13.30
C GLY A 109 4.43 1.15 -14.26
N TYR A 110 3.56 0.18 -14.46
CA TYR A 110 2.37 0.29 -15.35
C TYR A 110 1.13 0.88 -14.65
N THR A 111 1.30 1.85 -13.77
CA THR A 111 0.18 2.56 -13.15
C THR A 111 -0.34 3.68 -14.06
N GLN A 112 -1.50 4.26 -13.71
CA GLN A 112 -2.10 5.35 -14.49
C GLN A 112 -1.16 6.56 -14.61
N LYS A 113 -1.05 7.14 -15.83
CA LYS A 113 -0.14 8.25 -16.16
C LYS A 113 1.34 7.91 -16.00
N SER A 114 1.70 6.63 -16.02
CA SER A 114 3.08 6.17 -16.02
C SER A 114 3.85 6.69 -17.24
N ARG A 115 5.12 6.93 -17.03
CA ARG A 115 6.06 7.28 -18.10
C ARG A 115 7.15 6.20 -18.26
N PHE A 116 6.72 4.93 -18.25
CA PHE A 116 7.60 3.77 -18.30
C PHE A 116 8.53 3.76 -19.54
N ALA A 117 8.13 4.42 -20.62
CA ALA A 117 8.97 4.60 -21.81
C ALA A 117 10.34 5.27 -21.54
N ILE A 118 10.51 5.96 -20.39
CA ILE A 118 11.81 6.49 -19.94
C ILE A 118 12.77 5.33 -19.65
N PHE A 119 12.28 4.30 -18.96
CA PHE A 119 13.05 3.11 -18.60
C PHE A 119 13.29 2.21 -19.81
N GLU A 120 12.34 2.11 -20.75
CA GLU A 120 12.53 1.40 -22.03
C GLU A 120 13.68 1.98 -22.88
N LYS A 121 13.99 3.26 -22.71
CA LYS A 121 15.11 3.94 -23.37
C LYS A 121 16.41 3.91 -22.57
N ARG A 122 16.45 3.17 -21.48
CA ARG A 122 17.62 2.99 -20.60
C ARG A 122 18.16 4.33 -20.09
N CYS A 123 17.51 4.89 -19.08
CA CYS A 123 17.89 6.18 -18.50
C CYS A 123 19.06 6.10 -17.52
N ALA A 124 19.41 4.90 -17.03
CA ALA A 124 20.55 4.65 -16.16
C ALA A 124 21.15 3.25 -16.41
N PRO A 125 22.42 3.01 -16.00
CA PRO A 125 23.07 1.69 -16.07
C PRO A 125 22.30 0.58 -15.34
N ILE A 126 21.71 0.90 -14.17
CA ILE A 126 20.87 0.00 -13.37
C ILE A 126 19.48 0.60 -13.25
N GLN A 127 18.45 -0.21 -13.48
CA GLN A 127 17.05 0.20 -13.40
C GLN A 127 16.25 -0.77 -12.53
N ILE A 128 15.49 -0.21 -11.59
CA ILE A 128 14.80 -0.97 -10.53
C ILE A 128 13.31 -0.61 -10.51
N ASN A 129 12.43 -1.61 -10.59
CA ASN A 129 11.00 -1.46 -10.34
C ASN A 129 10.73 -1.60 -8.82
N PHE A 130 10.04 -0.64 -8.24
CA PHE A 130 9.73 -0.66 -6.81
C PHE A 130 8.36 -0.05 -6.51
N LEU A 131 7.59 -0.73 -5.67
CA LEU A 131 6.46 -0.25 -4.90
C LEU A 131 5.17 0.01 -5.69
N GLY A 132 5.18 0.87 -6.75
CA GLY A 132 3.95 1.36 -7.38
C GLY A 132 3.20 0.32 -8.20
N PHE A 133 3.92 -0.52 -8.93
CA PHE A 133 3.35 -1.60 -9.74
C PHE A 133 3.67 -2.97 -9.12
N PRO A 134 2.66 -3.70 -8.63
CA PRO A 134 2.86 -4.97 -7.89
C PRO A 134 2.97 -6.16 -8.86
N GLY A 135 4.09 -6.25 -9.58
CA GLY A 135 4.33 -7.33 -10.55
C GLY A 135 5.54 -7.06 -11.45
N THR A 136 5.88 -8.04 -12.28
CA THR A 136 6.92 -7.90 -13.29
C THR A 136 6.53 -6.87 -14.34
N THR A 137 7.50 -6.08 -14.78
CA THR A 137 7.33 -5.18 -15.94
C THR A 137 7.47 -5.93 -17.26
N ALA A 138 7.95 -7.17 -17.24
CA ALA A 138 8.29 -7.97 -18.41
C ALA A 138 9.25 -7.26 -19.40
N SER A 139 9.93 -6.22 -18.94
CA SER A 139 10.87 -5.43 -19.74
C SER A 139 12.30 -5.95 -19.56
N LYS A 140 12.98 -6.22 -20.66
CA LYS A 140 14.41 -6.54 -20.66
C LYS A 140 15.31 -5.35 -20.26
N ASN A 141 14.73 -4.16 -20.19
CA ASN A 141 15.42 -2.95 -19.76
C ASN A 141 15.25 -2.66 -18.25
N MET A 142 14.43 -3.44 -17.53
CA MET A 142 14.33 -3.37 -16.07
C MET A 142 15.18 -4.50 -15.46
N ASP A 143 16.19 -4.13 -14.67
CA ASP A 143 17.18 -5.11 -14.17
C ASP A 143 16.69 -5.81 -12.91
N TYR A 144 16.03 -5.07 -12.02
CA TYR A 144 15.62 -5.56 -10.71
C TYR A 144 14.20 -5.16 -10.35
N ILE A 145 13.58 -5.97 -9.49
CA ILE A 145 12.36 -5.63 -8.76
C ILE A 145 12.62 -5.82 -7.26
N ILE A 146 12.18 -4.87 -6.45
CA ILE A 146 12.22 -4.99 -4.99
C ILE A 146 10.94 -5.65 -4.50
N ALA A 147 11.09 -6.70 -3.69
CA ALA A 147 9.99 -7.51 -3.15
C ALA A 147 10.35 -8.02 -1.74
N ASP A 148 9.49 -8.84 -1.18
CA ASP A 148 9.75 -9.70 -0.01
C ASP A 148 9.37 -11.15 -0.31
N LYS A 149 9.71 -12.08 0.58
CA LYS A 149 9.46 -13.51 0.38
C LYS A 149 7.97 -13.90 0.42
N CYS A 150 7.11 -13.07 1.03
CA CYS A 150 5.67 -13.27 0.99
C CYS A 150 5.11 -12.94 -0.40
N THR A 151 5.56 -11.82 -0.99
CA THR A 151 5.06 -11.34 -2.29
C THR A 151 5.62 -12.10 -3.48
N ILE A 152 6.91 -12.49 -3.43
CA ILE A 152 7.55 -13.36 -4.43
C ILE A 152 8.34 -14.44 -3.69
N ASN A 153 7.85 -15.65 -3.67
CA ASN A 153 8.60 -16.80 -3.13
C ASN A 153 9.54 -17.40 -4.16
N ASP A 154 10.41 -18.33 -3.72
CA ASP A 154 11.45 -18.90 -4.56
C ASP A 154 10.91 -19.64 -5.80
N ASN A 155 9.73 -20.26 -5.70
CA ASN A 155 9.09 -20.97 -6.83
C ASN A 155 8.50 -20.03 -7.88
N GLU A 156 8.29 -18.76 -7.53
CA GLU A 156 7.66 -17.76 -8.39
C GLU A 156 8.67 -16.90 -9.15
N ILE A 157 9.95 -16.97 -8.82
CA ILE A 157 11.02 -16.19 -9.46
C ILE A 157 10.99 -16.36 -10.98
N VAL A 158 10.66 -17.56 -11.47
CA VAL A 158 10.59 -17.88 -12.90
C VAL A 158 9.56 -17.06 -13.68
N ASN A 159 8.60 -16.44 -12.99
CA ASN A 159 7.56 -15.59 -13.58
C ASN A 159 7.99 -14.12 -13.76
N TYR A 160 9.20 -13.77 -13.36
CA TYR A 160 9.70 -12.40 -13.38
C TYR A 160 10.87 -12.27 -14.37
N SER A 161 10.85 -11.22 -15.17
CA SER A 161 11.97 -10.87 -16.07
C SER A 161 13.12 -10.20 -15.30
N GLU A 162 12.80 -9.52 -14.21
CA GLU A 162 13.72 -8.83 -13.33
C GLU A 162 14.37 -9.79 -12.33
N LYS A 163 15.59 -9.48 -11.90
CA LYS A 163 16.20 -10.11 -10.71
C LYS A 163 15.52 -9.57 -9.45
N ILE A 164 15.28 -10.43 -8.48
CA ILE A 164 14.57 -10.05 -7.26
C ILE A 164 15.56 -9.56 -6.19
N ILE A 165 15.32 -8.36 -5.66
CA ILE A 165 15.96 -7.87 -4.45
C ILE A 165 14.95 -8.05 -3.32
N TYR A 166 15.29 -8.92 -2.34
CA TYR A 166 14.42 -9.20 -1.22
C TYR A 166 14.68 -8.26 -0.05
N LEU A 167 13.64 -7.57 0.41
CA LEU A 167 13.64 -6.94 1.72
C LEU A 167 13.34 -7.98 2.80
N PRO A 168 13.93 -7.85 4.00
CA PRO A 168 13.90 -8.95 4.99
C PRO A 168 12.53 -9.21 5.61
N ILE A 169 11.62 -8.25 5.65
CA ILE A 169 10.34 -8.38 6.34
C ILE A 169 9.17 -8.09 5.41
N SER A 170 9.02 -6.87 4.94
CA SER A 170 7.99 -6.45 3.98
C SER A 170 8.60 -5.50 2.96
N PHE A 171 8.22 -5.66 1.69
CA PHE A 171 8.62 -4.71 0.66
C PHE A 171 7.89 -3.38 0.79
N MET A 172 6.81 -3.34 1.56
CA MET A 172 5.95 -2.17 1.67
C MET A 172 6.62 -1.05 2.44
N ALA A 173 7.00 -0.04 1.72
CA ALA A 173 7.55 1.19 2.26
C ALA A 173 6.44 2.13 2.74
N THR A 174 6.52 2.63 3.96
CA THR A 174 5.48 3.45 4.57
C THR A 174 6.03 4.74 5.19
N ASP A 175 5.19 5.77 5.32
CA ASP A 175 5.55 7.04 5.95
C ASP A 175 5.35 6.96 7.48
N SER A 176 6.45 6.94 8.23
CA SER A 176 6.43 6.88 9.71
C SER A 176 5.70 8.07 10.37
N LYS A 177 5.56 9.20 9.63
CA LYS A 177 4.84 10.40 10.11
C LYS A 177 3.34 10.33 9.85
N ARG A 178 2.87 9.35 9.08
CA ARG A 178 1.46 9.16 8.77
C ARG A 178 0.73 8.55 9.98
N ARG A 179 0.03 9.39 10.73
CA ARG A 179 -0.61 9.04 12.01
C ARG A 179 -2.08 9.49 12.01
N PRO A 180 -2.98 8.78 12.71
CA PRO A 180 -4.33 9.29 12.96
C PRO A 180 -4.31 10.62 13.71
N SER A 181 -5.17 11.56 13.32
CA SER A 181 -5.36 12.81 14.07
C SER A 181 -5.97 12.54 15.44
N LYS A 182 -5.95 13.57 16.32
CA LYS A 182 -6.63 13.53 17.61
C LYS A 182 -8.14 13.78 17.51
N LYS A 183 -8.67 14.02 16.31
CA LYS A 183 -10.10 14.23 16.08
C LYS A 183 -10.88 12.98 16.47
N LEU A 184 -11.87 13.18 17.31
CA LEU A 184 -12.79 12.12 17.72
C LEU A 184 -13.93 12.04 16.71
N PHE A 185 -14.15 10.84 16.20
CA PHE A 185 -15.30 10.50 15.39
C PHE A 185 -16.22 9.63 16.22
N ASP A 186 -17.54 9.84 16.06
CA ASP A 186 -18.58 9.11 16.79
C ASP A 186 -19.50 8.40 15.76
N TYR A 187 -20.10 7.30 16.16
CA TYR A 187 -21.14 6.58 15.42
C TYR A 187 -22.25 7.51 14.92
N LYS A 188 -22.64 8.51 15.74
CA LYS A 188 -23.63 9.54 15.39
C LYS A 188 -23.25 10.38 14.17
N ASN A 189 -21.96 10.61 13.95
CA ASN A 189 -21.48 11.38 12.79
C ASN A 189 -21.76 10.65 11.45
N TYR A 190 -21.97 9.35 11.51
CA TYR A 190 -22.20 8.46 10.36
C TYR A 190 -23.59 7.81 10.38
N GLU A 191 -24.42 8.11 11.39
CA GLU A 191 -25.75 7.52 11.58
C GLU A 191 -25.69 5.97 11.69
N PHE A 192 -24.60 5.43 12.22
CA PHE A 192 -24.47 3.99 12.43
C PHE A 192 -25.47 3.51 13.50
N PRO A 193 -26.15 2.38 13.29
CA PRO A 193 -27.03 1.81 14.30
C PRO A 193 -26.26 1.51 15.59
N TYR A 194 -26.89 1.78 16.71
CA TYR A 194 -26.30 1.52 18.02
C TYR A 194 -25.93 0.02 18.18
N GLU A 195 -24.79 -0.25 18.79
CA GLU A 195 -24.23 -1.61 18.98
C GLU A 195 -24.02 -2.42 17.70
N SER A 196 -23.91 -1.76 16.53
CA SER A 196 -23.57 -2.49 15.32
C SER A 196 -22.08 -2.84 15.25
N ILE A 197 -21.79 -4.02 14.70
CA ILE A 197 -20.44 -4.42 14.32
C ILE A 197 -20.14 -3.81 12.93
N ILE A 198 -19.08 -3.02 12.85
CA ILE A 198 -18.73 -2.27 11.64
C ILE A 198 -17.63 -2.99 10.89
N LEU A 199 -18.00 -3.62 9.77
CA LEU A 199 -17.07 -4.15 8.78
C LEU A 199 -16.75 -3.07 7.76
N CYS A 200 -15.47 -2.74 7.54
CA CYS A 200 -15.13 -1.70 6.57
C CYS A 200 -14.26 -2.20 5.42
N CYS A 201 -14.48 -1.61 4.23
CA CYS A 201 -13.60 -1.75 3.08
C CYS A 201 -13.52 -0.42 2.33
N PHE A 202 -12.35 0.22 2.33
CA PHE A 202 -12.13 1.49 1.65
C PHE A 202 -11.36 1.34 0.34
N ASN A 203 -11.29 0.11 -0.18
CA ASN A 203 -10.74 -0.15 -1.51
C ASN A 203 -11.64 0.43 -2.61
N LYS A 204 -11.04 0.62 -3.79
CA LYS A 204 -11.78 0.97 -5.00
C LYS A 204 -12.72 -0.16 -5.39
N TYR A 205 -13.93 0.18 -5.87
CA TYR A 205 -14.98 -0.79 -6.16
C TYR A 205 -14.62 -1.77 -7.28
N TYR A 206 -13.74 -1.41 -8.21
CA TYR A 206 -13.25 -2.36 -9.23
C TYR A 206 -12.46 -3.55 -8.64
N LYS A 207 -12.02 -3.46 -7.38
CA LYS A 207 -11.38 -4.56 -6.66
C LYS A 207 -12.38 -5.50 -5.97
N ILE A 208 -13.64 -5.06 -5.81
CA ILE A 208 -14.69 -5.85 -5.18
C ILE A 208 -15.30 -6.77 -6.23
N THR A 209 -14.85 -8.02 -6.26
CA THR A 209 -15.39 -9.02 -7.18
C THR A 209 -16.75 -9.54 -6.70
N PRO A 210 -17.57 -10.13 -7.60
CA PRO A 210 -18.84 -10.73 -7.21
C PRO A 210 -18.70 -11.80 -6.11
N GLU A 211 -17.66 -12.61 -6.15
CA GLU A 211 -17.36 -13.67 -5.18
C GLU A 211 -17.15 -13.07 -3.78
N ILE A 212 -16.28 -12.07 -3.69
CA ILE A 212 -15.99 -11.37 -2.42
C ILE A 212 -17.25 -10.67 -1.89
N PHE A 213 -17.98 -9.97 -2.76
CA PHE A 213 -19.21 -9.29 -2.33
C PHE A 213 -20.28 -10.28 -1.89
N ASN A 214 -20.38 -11.45 -2.53
CA ASN A 214 -21.27 -12.52 -2.10
C ASN A 214 -20.95 -13.01 -0.68
N ILE A 215 -19.69 -13.18 -0.34
CA ILE A 215 -19.26 -13.54 1.01
C ILE A 215 -19.66 -12.45 2.01
N TRP A 216 -19.44 -11.18 1.70
CA TRP A 216 -19.85 -10.08 2.59
C TRP A 216 -21.37 -10.04 2.79
N CYS A 217 -22.14 -10.34 1.74
CA CYS A 217 -23.60 -10.48 1.85
C CYS A 217 -23.99 -11.66 2.75
N ASN A 218 -23.33 -12.83 2.64
CA ASN A 218 -23.59 -13.98 3.51
C ASN A 218 -23.32 -13.62 4.97
N ILE A 219 -22.22 -12.93 5.26
CA ILE A 219 -21.91 -12.41 6.59
C ILE A 219 -23.03 -11.47 7.10
N LEU A 220 -23.48 -10.54 6.28
CA LEU A 220 -24.59 -9.65 6.64
C LEU A 220 -25.89 -10.42 6.88
N LEU A 221 -26.21 -11.45 6.13
CA LEU A 221 -27.40 -12.29 6.34
C LEU A 221 -27.32 -13.07 7.66
N LYS A 222 -26.15 -13.62 7.98
CA LYS A 222 -25.89 -14.39 9.19
C LYS A 222 -25.91 -13.53 10.46
N PHE A 223 -25.31 -12.34 10.41
CA PHE A 223 -25.12 -11.44 11.56
C PHE A 223 -25.96 -10.16 11.41
N LYS A 224 -27.13 -10.14 12.02
CA LYS A 224 -28.12 -9.06 11.83
C LYS A 224 -27.70 -7.69 12.34
N LYS A 225 -26.82 -7.63 13.36
CA LYS A 225 -26.26 -6.38 13.91
C LYS A 225 -25.02 -5.88 13.17
N THR A 226 -24.60 -6.50 12.08
CA THR A 226 -23.40 -6.12 11.33
C THR A 226 -23.77 -5.16 10.19
N ILE A 227 -22.96 -4.16 9.97
CA ILE A 227 -23.06 -3.23 8.84
C ILE A 227 -21.79 -3.28 7.98
N LEU A 228 -21.93 -2.93 6.72
CA LEU A 228 -20.82 -2.80 5.77
C LEU A 228 -20.58 -1.31 5.48
N TRP A 229 -19.37 -0.83 5.77
CA TRP A 229 -18.97 0.55 5.56
C TRP A 229 -17.90 0.63 4.46
N LEU A 230 -18.29 1.17 3.30
CA LEU A 230 -17.43 1.26 2.12
C LEU A 230 -16.87 2.65 1.92
N GLY A 231 -15.68 2.74 1.33
CA GLY A 231 -15.10 4.00 0.87
C GLY A 231 -15.94 4.66 -0.21
N LYS A 232 -15.96 5.99 -0.30
CA LYS A 232 -16.60 6.70 -1.40
C LYS A 232 -15.83 6.45 -2.71
N ASP A 233 -16.55 6.01 -3.73
CA ASP A 233 -16.04 5.83 -5.09
C ASP A 233 -17.06 6.38 -6.12
N ASN A 234 -17.12 5.85 -7.31
CA ASN A 234 -18.04 6.30 -8.35
C ASN A 234 -19.50 5.91 -8.04
N HIS A 235 -20.44 6.73 -8.51
CA HIS A 235 -21.86 6.59 -8.24
C HIS A 235 -22.44 5.28 -8.81
N ALA A 236 -22.04 4.86 -10.00
CA ALA A 236 -22.50 3.63 -10.64
C ALA A 236 -22.13 2.39 -9.81
N GLY A 237 -20.90 2.37 -9.25
CA GLY A 237 -20.47 1.29 -8.36
C GLY A 237 -21.31 1.21 -7.09
N ILE A 238 -21.63 2.34 -6.45
CA ILE A 238 -22.52 2.38 -5.28
C ILE A 238 -23.89 1.80 -5.64
N GLN A 239 -24.49 2.24 -6.74
CA GLN A 239 -25.78 1.75 -7.19
C GLN A 239 -25.78 0.25 -7.47
N ASN A 240 -24.73 -0.26 -8.14
CA ASN A 240 -24.61 -1.69 -8.44
C ASN A 240 -24.48 -2.53 -7.16
N LEU A 241 -23.60 -2.15 -6.22
CA LEU A 241 -23.44 -2.86 -4.95
C LEU A 241 -24.74 -2.83 -4.13
N THR A 242 -25.44 -1.69 -4.08
CA THR A 242 -26.75 -1.58 -3.41
C THR A 242 -27.80 -2.50 -4.06
N LYS A 243 -27.84 -2.55 -5.40
CA LYS A 243 -28.75 -3.43 -6.14
C LYS A 243 -28.48 -4.91 -5.84
N GLU A 244 -27.22 -5.34 -5.86
CA GLU A 244 -26.85 -6.73 -5.57
C GLU A 244 -27.17 -7.10 -4.11
N LEU A 245 -26.95 -6.18 -3.17
CA LEU A 245 -27.30 -6.35 -1.76
C LEU A 245 -28.82 -6.56 -1.60
N LYS A 246 -29.66 -5.74 -2.26
CA LYS A 246 -31.12 -5.86 -2.25
C LYS A 246 -31.61 -7.17 -2.87
N LYS A 247 -31.02 -7.63 -3.98
CA LYS A 247 -31.34 -8.93 -4.60
C LYS A 247 -31.17 -10.11 -3.64
N LYS A 248 -30.26 -9.99 -2.67
CA LYS A 248 -30.02 -10.99 -1.62
C LYS A 248 -30.94 -10.82 -0.40
N GLY A 249 -31.91 -9.90 -0.45
CA GLY A 249 -32.82 -9.64 0.65
C GLY A 249 -32.22 -8.88 1.83
N ILE A 250 -31.10 -8.21 1.62
CA ILE A 250 -30.45 -7.39 2.66
C ILE A 250 -30.95 -5.96 2.53
N ASN A 251 -31.36 -5.35 3.65
CA ASN A 251 -31.80 -3.96 3.66
C ASN A 251 -30.63 -3.02 3.38
N GLU A 252 -30.83 -2.05 2.48
CA GLU A 252 -29.82 -1.09 2.08
C GLU A 252 -29.31 -0.20 3.22
N ASN A 253 -30.07 -0.03 4.29
CA ASN A 253 -29.63 0.70 5.49
C ASN A 253 -28.50 0.00 6.25
N ARG A 254 -28.04 -1.15 5.79
CA ARG A 254 -26.88 -1.86 6.30
C ARG A 254 -25.61 -1.63 5.47
N LEU A 255 -25.72 -0.85 4.38
CA LEU A 255 -24.61 -0.41 3.54
C LEU A 255 -24.40 1.08 3.73
N PHE A 256 -23.27 1.45 4.29
CA PHE A 256 -22.87 2.83 4.53
C PHE A 256 -21.72 3.23 3.61
N ILE A 257 -21.80 4.45 3.07
CA ILE A 257 -20.75 4.99 2.21
C ILE A 257 -20.04 6.13 2.96
N ALA A 258 -18.75 5.97 3.14
CA ALA A 258 -17.94 6.95 3.84
C ALA A 258 -17.89 8.29 3.09
N LYS A 259 -18.03 9.40 3.80
CA LYS A 259 -17.80 10.74 3.25
C LYS A 259 -16.31 10.89 2.91
N PHE A 260 -15.98 11.76 1.96
CA PHE A 260 -14.58 12.08 1.67
C PHE A 260 -13.99 12.92 2.80
N GLU A 261 -12.82 12.51 3.31
CA GLU A 261 -12.02 13.31 4.24
C GLU A 261 -10.85 13.94 3.48
N THR A 262 -10.68 15.25 3.65
CA THR A 262 -9.63 16.02 2.95
C THR A 262 -8.26 15.81 3.55
N LYS A 263 -8.20 15.57 4.87
CA LYS A 263 -6.96 15.31 5.61
C LYS A 263 -6.79 13.82 5.83
N ILE A 264 -5.62 13.32 5.49
CA ILE A 264 -5.31 11.90 5.65
C ILE A 264 -5.34 11.48 7.12
N GLU A 265 -4.90 12.34 8.02
CA GLU A 265 -4.88 12.09 9.46
C GLU A 265 -6.31 11.92 10.02
N ASP A 266 -7.28 12.68 9.49
CA ASP A 266 -8.71 12.55 9.85
C ASP A 266 -9.30 11.29 9.24
N HIS A 267 -8.90 10.94 8.02
CA HIS A 267 -9.27 9.66 7.42
C HIS A 267 -8.79 8.48 8.28
N LEU A 268 -7.55 8.48 8.74
CA LEU A 268 -7.02 7.44 9.62
C LEU A 268 -7.73 7.43 10.98
N ALA A 269 -8.07 8.59 11.53
CA ALA A 269 -8.78 8.69 12.81
C ALA A 269 -10.19 8.09 12.72
N ARG A 270 -10.95 8.33 11.64
CA ARG A 270 -12.29 7.76 11.47
C ARG A 270 -12.29 6.24 11.28
N ILE A 271 -11.23 5.65 10.69
CA ILE A 271 -11.10 4.20 10.52
C ILE A 271 -11.23 3.48 11.88
N LYS A 272 -10.85 4.13 12.98
CA LYS A 272 -10.98 3.59 14.34
C LYS A 272 -12.41 3.26 14.76
N LEU A 273 -13.43 3.76 14.04
CA LEU A 273 -14.82 3.36 14.25
C LEU A 273 -15.11 1.93 13.78
N ALA A 274 -14.30 1.39 12.86
CA ALA A 274 -14.48 0.03 12.38
C ALA A 274 -14.05 -1.00 13.42
N ASP A 275 -14.72 -2.15 13.40
CA ASP A 275 -14.33 -3.30 14.20
C ASP A 275 -13.36 -4.19 13.45
N LEU A 276 -13.62 -4.43 12.17
CA LEU A 276 -12.84 -5.30 11.32
C LEU A 276 -12.79 -4.74 9.89
N CYS A 277 -11.61 -4.80 9.27
CA CYS A 277 -11.45 -4.48 7.86
C CYS A 277 -11.51 -5.74 7.01
N LEU A 278 -12.17 -5.61 5.86
CA LEU A 278 -12.33 -6.68 4.87
C LEU A 278 -11.47 -6.38 3.66
N ASP A 279 -10.63 -7.33 3.29
CA ASP A 279 -9.81 -7.19 2.09
C ASP A 279 -10.55 -7.64 0.83
N THR A 280 -10.10 -7.13 -0.29
CA THR A 280 -10.55 -7.49 -1.64
C THR A 280 -9.66 -8.57 -2.24
N TYR A 281 -10.16 -9.30 -3.24
CA TYR A 281 -9.45 -10.34 -3.96
C TYR A 281 -9.92 -10.41 -5.41
N PRO A 282 -9.05 -10.71 -6.40
CA PRO A 282 -7.62 -11.06 -6.30
C PRO A 282 -6.66 -9.88 -6.13
N TYR A 283 -7.13 -8.66 -6.27
CA TYR A 283 -6.33 -7.46 -6.01
C TYR A 283 -6.60 -6.97 -4.58
N CYS A 284 -5.70 -7.34 -3.66
CA CYS A 284 -5.85 -6.98 -2.25
C CYS A 284 -5.60 -5.49 -1.97
N SER A 285 -5.80 -5.10 -0.73
CA SER A 285 -5.42 -3.78 -0.23
C SER A 285 -3.89 -3.63 -0.26
N HIS A 286 -3.43 -2.45 -0.59
CA HIS A 286 -2.01 -2.08 -0.52
C HIS A 286 -1.85 -0.97 0.53
N SER A 287 -1.69 0.28 0.09
CA SER A 287 -1.68 1.42 1.01
C SER A 287 -2.91 1.50 1.91
N THR A 288 -4.06 1.01 1.46
CA THR A 288 -5.29 0.94 2.27
C THR A 288 -5.14 -0.06 3.43
N ALA A 289 -4.44 -1.19 3.25
CA ALA A 289 -4.15 -2.11 4.36
C ALA A 289 -3.27 -1.44 5.42
N TYR A 290 -2.27 -0.68 4.99
CA TYR A 290 -1.47 0.13 5.91
C TYR A 290 -2.34 1.11 6.70
N ASP A 291 -3.31 1.78 6.04
CA ASP A 291 -4.22 2.71 6.71
C ASP A 291 -5.05 2.04 7.82
N TYR A 292 -5.50 0.81 7.61
CA TYR A 292 -6.20 0.04 8.62
C TYR A 292 -5.28 -0.30 9.80
N LEU A 293 -4.11 -0.85 9.50
CA LEU A 293 -3.16 -1.32 10.52
C LEU A 293 -2.57 -0.16 11.33
N VAL A 294 -2.21 0.97 10.71
CA VAL A 294 -1.74 2.16 11.45
C VAL A 294 -2.83 2.78 12.31
N SER A 295 -4.11 2.62 11.91
CA SER A 295 -5.28 3.02 12.70
C SER A 295 -5.61 2.04 13.83
N GLY A 296 -4.90 0.90 13.93
CA GLY A 296 -5.09 -0.11 14.97
C GLY A 296 -6.24 -1.08 14.68
N ILE A 297 -6.72 -1.18 13.43
CA ILE A 297 -7.86 -2.02 13.08
C ILE A 297 -7.37 -3.28 12.35
N PRO A 298 -7.79 -4.48 12.81
CA PRO A 298 -7.43 -5.75 12.16
C PRO A 298 -8.05 -5.86 10.77
N LEU A 299 -7.32 -6.52 9.86
CA LEU A 299 -7.71 -6.78 8.49
C LEU A 299 -7.69 -8.28 8.22
N VAL A 300 -8.78 -8.87 7.73
CA VAL A 300 -8.78 -10.25 7.20
C VAL A 300 -8.51 -10.19 5.71
N THR A 301 -7.55 -10.99 5.24
CA THR A 301 -7.16 -11.04 3.82
C THR A 301 -7.19 -12.46 3.28
N LEU A 302 -7.48 -12.59 1.97
CA LEU A 302 -7.34 -13.82 1.21
C LEU A 302 -6.05 -13.75 0.38
N LYS A 303 -5.08 -14.59 0.72
CA LYS A 303 -3.78 -14.69 0.03
C LYS A 303 -3.95 -15.46 -1.29
N GLY A 304 -3.52 -14.85 -2.38
CA GLY A 304 -3.53 -15.48 -3.70
C GLY A 304 -2.13 -15.82 -4.21
N ASN A 305 -2.02 -16.02 -5.53
CA ASN A 305 -0.77 -16.43 -6.19
C ASN A 305 -0.05 -15.29 -6.92
N SER A 306 -0.69 -14.14 -7.10
CA SER A 306 -0.05 -12.97 -7.73
C SER A 306 0.55 -12.04 -6.68
N PHE A 307 1.52 -11.23 -7.06
CA PHE A 307 2.08 -10.19 -6.21
C PHE A 307 0.96 -9.31 -5.61
N SER A 308 0.07 -8.81 -6.48
CA SER A 308 -1.03 -7.94 -6.07
C SER A 308 -2.04 -8.56 -5.10
N SER A 309 -2.06 -9.88 -4.97
CA SER A 309 -2.92 -10.61 -4.02
C SER A 309 -2.23 -10.98 -2.71
N LYS A 310 -0.96 -10.60 -2.52
CA LYS A 310 -0.14 -10.96 -1.36
C LYS A 310 0.32 -9.78 -0.51
N VAL A 311 0.11 -8.56 -0.99
CA VAL A 311 0.62 -7.35 -0.32
C VAL A 311 0.08 -7.19 1.09
N SER A 312 -1.23 -7.38 1.29
CA SER A 312 -1.83 -7.37 2.63
C SER A 312 -1.27 -8.47 3.53
N SER A 313 -1.04 -9.67 2.97
CA SER A 313 -0.44 -10.78 3.71
C SER A 313 0.98 -10.45 4.17
N SER A 314 1.81 -9.84 3.32
CA SER A 314 3.16 -9.37 3.68
C SER A 314 3.12 -8.40 4.88
N MET A 315 2.19 -7.46 4.89
CA MET A 315 2.04 -6.54 6.02
C MET A 315 1.56 -7.22 7.29
N LEU A 316 0.63 -8.18 7.19
CA LEU A 316 0.16 -8.95 8.35
C LEU A 316 1.25 -9.86 8.91
N GLU A 317 2.05 -10.50 8.06
CA GLU A 317 3.22 -11.29 8.46
C GLU A 317 4.23 -10.42 9.23
N SER A 318 4.46 -9.17 8.79
CA SER A 318 5.37 -8.24 9.48
C SER A 318 4.91 -7.83 10.89
N LEU A 319 3.64 -8.03 11.20
CA LEU A 319 3.03 -7.78 12.51
C LEU A 319 2.76 -9.05 13.31
N ASN A 320 3.17 -10.23 12.81
CA ASN A 320 2.86 -11.55 13.37
C ASN A 320 1.34 -11.82 13.50
N LEU A 321 0.55 -11.33 12.55
CA LEU A 321 -0.90 -11.50 12.48
C LEU A 321 -1.29 -12.60 11.47
N HIS A 322 -0.59 -13.73 11.51
CA HIS A 322 -0.75 -14.84 10.55
C HIS A 322 -2.17 -15.41 10.52
N ASP A 323 -2.87 -15.42 11.65
CA ASP A 323 -4.25 -15.92 11.78
C ASP A 323 -5.28 -15.12 10.97
N LEU A 324 -4.93 -13.93 10.51
CA LEU A 324 -5.79 -13.08 9.67
C LEU A 324 -5.55 -13.30 8.16
N ILE A 325 -4.61 -14.18 7.81
CA ILE A 325 -4.28 -14.57 6.44
C ILE A 325 -4.99 -15.88 6.13
N THR A 326 -5.86 -15.87 5.13
CA THR A 326 -6.63 -17.05 4.70
C THR A 326 -6.23 -17.46 3.29
N ASN A 327 -6.47 -18.73 2.91
CA ASN A 327 -6.04 -19.29 1.64
C ASN A 327 -7.18 -19.75 0.73
N SER A 328 -8.42 -19.62 1.20
CA SER A 328 -9.62 -19.94 0.42
C SER A 328 -10.78 -19.00 0.77
N TYR A 329 -11.74 -18.88 -0.13
CA TYR A 329 -12.99 -18.12 0.12
C TYR A 329 -13.72 -18.63 1.36
N THR A 330 -13.72 -19.95 1.57
CA THR A 330 -14.34 -20.56 2.74
C THR A 330 -13.64 -20.20 4.04
N GLU A 331 -12.31 -20.25 4.05
CA GLU A 331 -11.52 -19.81 5.21
C GLU A 331 -11.72 -18.33 5.50
N TYR A 332 -11.78 -17.48 4.46
CA TYR A 332 -12.02 -16.04 4.58
C TYR A 332 -13.39 -15.76 5.23
N GLU A 333 -14.46 -16.39 4.74
CA GLU A 333 -15.80 -16.26 5.31
C GLU A 333 -15.85 -16.78 6.76
N ASN A 334 -15.22 -17.92 7.03
CA ASN A 334 -15.19 -18.53 8.36
C ASN A 334 -14.41 -17.66 9.35
N LYS A 335 -13.26 -17.11 8.97
CA LYS A 335 -12.45 -16.24 9.83
C LYS A 335 -13.20 -14.96 10.21
N ILE A 336 -13.86 -14.32 9.26
CA ILE A 336 -14.71 -13.15 9.53
C ILE A 336 -15.86 -13.54 10.47
N SER A 337 -16.54 -14.68 10.21
CA SER A 337 -17.63 -15.17 11.05
C SER A 337 -17.19 -15.50 12.47
N GLU A 338 -16.01 -16.10 12.64
CA GLU A 338 -15.39 -16.37 13.94
C GLU A 338 -15.18 -15.08 14.73
N LEU A 339 -14.55 -14.08 14.10
CA LEU A 339 -14.25 -12.81 14.74
C LEU A 339 -15.52 -12.04 15.15
N ILE A 340 -16.54 -12.03 14.30
CA ILE A 340 -17.84 -11.40 14.62
C ILE A 340 -18.53 -12.12 15.79
N SER A 341 -18.41 -13.44 15.87
CA SER A 341 -19.00 -14.24 16.96
C SER A 341 -18.25 -14.11 18.28
N SER A 342 -17.04 -13.58 18.25
CA SER A 342 -16.15 -13.43 19.43
C SER A 342 -15.56 -12.01 19.47
N PRO A 343 -16.35 -10.99 19.83
CA PRO A 343 -15.89 -9.58 19.83
C PRO A 343 -14.67 -9.34 20.71
N GLU A 344 -14.46 -10.14 21.75
CA GLU A 344 -13.27 -10.11 22.59
C GLU A 344 -11.99 -10.38 21.82
N LYS A 345 -12.01 -11.25 20.78
CA LYS A 345 -10.86 -11.50 19.89
C LYS A 345 -10.52 -10.26 19.06
N ILE A 346 -11.54 -9.54 18.59
CA ILE A 346 -11.32 -8.27 17.87
C ILE A 346 -10.64 -7.24 18.78
N ILE A 347 -11.10 -7.13 20.01
CA ILE A 347 -10.51 -6.22 21.02
C ILE A 347 -9.05 -6.61 21.28
N GLU A 348 -8.77 -7.90 21.43
CA GLU A 348 -7.40 -8.41 21.64
C GLU A 348 -6.50 -8.11 20.44
N LEU A 349 -6.98 -8.35 19.22
CA LEU A 349 -6.26 -8.01 17.98
C LEU A 349 -5.95 -6.51 17.90
N LYS A 350 -6.92 -5.65 18.17
CA LYS A 350 -6.71 -4.18 18.21
C LYS A 350 -5.63 -3.81 19.23
N LYS A 351 -5.66 -4.38 20.44
CA LYS A 351 -4.64 -4.15 21.46
C LYS A 351 -3.25 -4.65 21.02
N ASN A 352 -3.20 -5.82 20.37
CA ASN A 352 -1.96 -6.39 19.87
C ASN A 352 -1.34 -5.51 18.76
N ILE A 353 -2.15 -5.04 17.80
CA ILE A 353 -1.70 -4.12 16.77
C ILE A 353 -1.16 -2.83 17.40
N GLU A 354 -1.91 -2.20 18.32
CA GLU A 354 -1.48 -0.97 18.99
C GLU A 354 -0.16 -1.14 19.77
N LYS A 355 0.04 -2.28 20.44
CA LYS A 355 1.26 -2.59 21.20
C LYS A 355 2.47 -2.83 20.29
N ASN A 356 2.26 -3.48 19.15
CA ASN A 356 3.35 -3.96 18.29
C ASN A 356 3.67 -3.01 17.13
N LYS A 357 2.75 -2.12 16.74
CA LYS A 357 2.97 -1.23 15.60
C LYS A 357 4.25 -0.39 15.72
N TYR A 358 4.61 0.06 16.91
CA TYR A 358 5.83 0.85 17.12
C TYR A 358 7.11 0.00 17.20
N LYS A 359 6.98 -1.32 17.23
CA LYS A 359 8.12 -2.26 17.20
C LYS A 359 8.35 -2.86 15.82
N SER A 360 7.33 -2.82 14.99
CA SER A 360 7.40 -3.35 13.62
C SER A 360 8.11 -2.35 12.70
N THR A 361 8.99 -2.88 11.86
CA THR A 361 9.61 -2.13 10.77
C THR A 361 8.61 -1.58 9.76
N LEU A 362 7.37 -2.10 9.71
CA LEU A 362 6.30 -1.54 8.89
C LEU A 362 5.92 -0.11 9.30
N PHE A 363 6.11 0.28 10.56
CA PHE A 363 5.72 1.59 11.10
C PHE A 363 6.88 2.43 11.65
N ASN A 364 8.05 1.82 11.81
CA ASN A 364 9.28 2.44 12.31
C ASN A 364 10.36 2.31 11.25
N ILE A 365 10.28 3.22 10.32
CA ILE A 365 11.25 3.33 9.26
C ILE A 365 12.03 4.61 9.44
#